data_6474281b7a6806348bb0a409e8dac1c5
#
_entry.id   6474281b7a6806348bb0a409e8dac1c5
#
_cell.length_a   1.000
_cell.length_b   1.000
_cell.length_c   1.000
_cell.angle_alpha   90.00
_cell.angle_beta   90.00
_cell.angle_gamma   90.00
#
_symmetry.space_group_name_H-M   'P 1'
#
loop_
_entity.id
_entity.type
_entity.pdbx_description
1 polymer ?
#
loop_
_entity_poly.entity_id
_entity_poly.type
_entity_poly.pdbx_seq_one_letter_code
_entity_poly.pdbx_strand_id
1 'polypeptide(L)'
;MTEHRSPEKAEIAAIHEVAKILTSTQNLERALGTTLRTLQSFLGFDRAAIFRPDEATREIRMEIASGYSAEQRERARYVWGEGIVGKTMKTGSPIALPDVRKEPSFLDKTRAHGKPSDGPLSYLSVPIRIGAETLGVLTAERIGRTGTQALEGDGRTLAVVGCLIGQALKLHKAIERLQDEFQRQRQEFEKTIRKTYRIENIVGQSKRMQEVFAAVTSVASSRATVLLRGESGTGKEMIARAIHQGGPRAERPFVAVNCAALPETLLESELFGHKRGAFTGAVEERKGRFEEASGGTIFLDEIGDIPLPTQVKLLRVLQERKFERLGENRSVPVDVRIIAATNADLERMVTAGTFREDLYYRLNVIPIFLPPLRDRREDILPLTEHFLERFNREHGKGVTFSKDALDLLLEYRWTGNVRELENLVERTVVMAKAPVAQAQDLPRAIRVSPSPPATGAYGQPLVSLAPGPSAPPEGSAHAGAGGKPRAEYLKELEREELRRALETAGWVITRAGKVLGWTPRQVAYKMKKHRLSSPWKG
;
A
#
# COMPACT_ATOMS: atom_id res chain seq x y z
N MET A 1 -26.71 10.90 49.01
CA MET A 1 -27.75 9.87 48.78
C MET A 1 -27.18 8.84 47.82
N THR A 2 -26.58 7.79 48.34
CA THR A 2 -26.06 6.65 47.57
C THR A 2 -27.24 5.68 47.34
N GLU A 3 -27.76 5.67 46.14
CA GLU A 3 -28.75 4.65 45.72
C GLU A 3 -28.13 3.26 45.89
N HIS A 4 -28.67 2.46 46.80
CA HIS A 4 -28.40 1.02 46.88
C HIS A 4 -28.90 0.36 45.60
N ARG A 5 -28.03 0.27 44.59
CA ARG A 5 -28.28 -0.58 43.44
C ARG A 5 -28.44 -2.01 43.91
N SER A 6 -29.57 -2.66 43.60
CA SER A 6 -29.72 -4.08 43.89
C SER A 6 -28.56 -4.87 43.28
N PRO A 7 -28.02 -5.91 43.92
CA PRO A 7 -26.88 -6.70 43.44
C PRO A 7 -27.03 -7.16 41.98
N GLU A 8 -28.21 -7.60 41.60
CA GLU A 8 -28.54 -8.04 40.23
C GLU A 8 -28.38 -6.94 39.16
N LYS A 9 -28.71 -5.67 39.50
CA LYS A 9 -28.51 -4.55 38.58
C LYS A 9 -27.02 -4.24 38.36
N ALA A 10 -26.18 -4.43 39.40
CA ALA A 10 -24.74 -4.23 39.28
C ALA A 10 -24.08 -5.33 38.44
N GLU A 11 -24.53 -6.58 38.58
CA GLU A 11 -24.06 -7.72 37.78
C GLU A 11 -24.35 -7.53 36.29
N ILE A 12 -25.59 -7.19 35.94
CA ILE A 12 -26.01 -6.94 34.55
C ILE A 12 -25.22 -5.75 33.95
N ALA A 13 -25.07 -4.66 34.73
CA ALA A 13 -24.31 -3.50 34.27
C ALA A 13 -22.82 -3.83 34.02
N ALA A 14 -22.21 -4.66 34.88
CA ALA A 14 -20.84 -5.13 34.70
C ALA A 14 -20.69 -5.95 33.42
N ILE A 15 -21.58 -6.92 33.17
CA ILE A 15 -21.57 -7.73 31.95
C ILE A 15 -21.73 -6.86 30.70
N HIS A 16 -22.67 -5.92 30.70
CA HIS A 16 -22.92 -5.02 29.57
C HIS A 16 -21.68 -4.17 29.26
N GLU A 17 -21.07 -3.56 30.29
CA GLU A 17 -19.89 -2.70 30.06
C GLU A 17 -18.67 -3.51 29.62
N VAL A 18 -18.46 -4.73 30.16
CA VAL A 18 -17.43 -5.65 29.69
C VAL A 18 -17.63 -6.05 28.22
N ALA A 19 -18.86 -6.38 27.83
CA ALA A 19 -19.17 -6.71 26.44
C ALA A 19 -18.83 -5.55 25.50
N LYS A 20 -19.19 -4.33 25.88
CA LYS A 20 -18.87 -3.12 25.12
C LYS A 20 -17.35 -2.89 25.00
N ILE A 21 -16.60 -3.04 26.08
CA ILE A 21 -15.13 -2.89 26.08
C ILE A 21 -14.48 -3.89 25.11
N LEU A 22 -14.87 -5.17 25.20
CA LEU A 22 -14.28 -6.24 24.40
C LEU A 22 -14.62 -6.13 22.92
N THR A 23 -15.74 -5.47 22.55
CA THR A 23 -16.15 -5.29 21.14
C THR A 23 -15.65 -4.00 20.51
N SER A 24 -15.29 -2.97 21.31
CA SER A 24 -14.93 -1.64 20.82
C SER A 24 -13.43 -1.36 20.73
N THR A 25 -12.59 -2.18 21.35
CA THR A 25 -11.15 -1.92 21.48
C THR A 25 -10.34 -2.80 20.54
N GLN A 26 -9.50 -2.17 19.69
CA GLN A 26 -8.60 -2.89 18.77
C GLN A 26 -7.41 -3.58 19.48
N ASN A 27 -7.00 -3.07 20.66
CA ASN A 27 -5.91 -3.65 21.45
C ASN A 27 -6.48 -4.56 22.54
N LEU A 28 -6.30 -5.87 22.36
CA LEU A 28 -6.83 -6.89 23.24
C LEU A 28 -6.31 -6.76 24.69
N GLU A 29 -5.01 -6.53 24.88
CA GLU A 29 -4.40 -6.41 26.19
C GLU A 29 -5.00 -5.24 27.00
N ARG A 30 -5.19 -4.11 26.33
CA ARG A 30 -5.85 -2.93 26.89
C ARG A 30 -7.32 -3.20 27.24
N ALA A 31 -8.03 -3.92 26.37
CA ALA A 31 -9.42 -4.32 26.61
C ALA A 31 -9.55 -5.21 27.85
N LEU A 32 -8.70 -6.24 27.94
CA LEU A 32 -8.69 -7.15 29.08
C LEU A 32 -8.33 -6.44 30.40
N GLY A 33 -7.33 -5.57 30.40
CA GLY A 33 -6.97 -4.76 31.58
C GLY A 33 -8.10 -3.83 32.01
N THR A 34 -8.84 -3.23 31.08
CA THR A 34 -10.01 -2.41 31.38
C THR A 34 -11.16 -3.26 31.91
N THR A 35 -11.37 -4.46 31.37
CA THR A 35 -12.35 -5.44 31.87
C THR A 35 -12.11 -5.76 33.35
N LEU A 36 -10.86 -6.04 33.76
CA LEU A 36 -10.56 -6.32 35.16
C LEU A 36 -10.89 -5.14 36.07
N ARG A 37 -10.57 -3.92 35.68
CA ARG A 37 -10.91 -2.70 36.45
C ARG A 37 -12.43 -2.48 36.55
N THR A 38 -13.17 -2.77 35.46
CA THR A 38 -14.62 -2.72 35.44
C THR A 38 -15.24 -3.71 36.44
N LEU A 39 -14.74 -4.95 36.47
CA LEU A 39 -15.18 -5.94 37.44
C LEU A 39 -14.92 -5.50 38.88
N GLN A 40 -13.75 -4.91 39.16
CA GLN A 40 -13.44 -4.35 40.51
C GLN A 40 -14.42 -3.23 40.87
N SER A 41 -14.68 -2.31 39.94
CA SER A 41 -15.54 -1.14 40.21
C SER A 41 -17.00 -1.50 40.43
N PHE A 42 -17.55 -2.45 39.65
CA PHE A 42 -18.97 -2.82 39.70
C PHE A 42 -19.29 -3.88 40.75
N LEU A 43 -18.39 -4.87 40.93
CA LEU A 43 -18.61 -6.00 41.85
C LEU A 43 -17.85 -5.87 43.14
N GLY A 44 -16.99 -4.86 43.30
CA GLY A 44 -16.25 -4.59 44.54
C GLY A 44 -15.18 -5.64 44.85
N PHE A 45 -14.50 -6.18 43.85
CA PHE A 45 -13.32 -7.01 44.05
C PHE A 45 -12.10 -6.14 44.35
N ASP A 46 -11.24 -6.59 45.27
CA ASP A 46 -10.00 -5.90 45.57
C ASP A 46 -8.92 -6.20 44.56
N ARG A 47 -8.91 -7.43 44.01
CA ARG A 47 -7.97 -7.87 43.00
C ARG A 47 -8.65 -8.74 41.99
N ALA A 48 -8.17 -8.66 40.74
CA ALA A 48 -8.59 -9.54 39.66
C ALA A 48 -7.41 -9.84 38.70
N ALA A 49 -7.37 -11.05 38.14
CA ALA A 49 -6.30 -11.43 37.21
C ALA A 49 -6.77 -12.43 36.18
N ILE A 50 -6.11 -12.37 35.01
CA ILE A 50 -6.25 -13.33 33.93
C ILE A 50 -4.94 -14.11 33.83
N PHE A 51 -5.08 -15.43 33.92
CA PHE A 51 -3.99 -16.38 33.74
C PHE A 51 -4.12 -17.08 32.39
N ARG A 52 -3.02 -17.23 31.69
CA ARG A 52 -2.98 -17.97 30.44
C ARG A 52 -1.85 -19.00 30.42
N PRO A 53 -2.04 -20.13 29.72
CA PRO A 53 -0.97 -21.10 29.52
C PRO A 53 0.07 -20.54 28.56
N ASP A 54 1.33 -20.70 28.88
CA ASP A 54 2.46 -20.51 27.98
C ASP A 54 2.67 -21.84 27.22
N GLU A 55 2.48 -21.81 25.90
CA GLU A 55 2.56 -23.00 25.04
C GLU A 55 3.97 -23.62 25.04
N ALA A 56 5.02 -22.83 25.27
CA ALA A 56 6.42 -23.29 25.26
C ALA A 56 6.81 -23.98 26.57
N THR A 57 6.41 -23.41 27.71
CA THR A 57 6.83 -23.88 29.04
C THR A 57 5.81 -24.77 29.73
N ARG A 58 4.57 -24.84 29.22
CA ARG A 58 3.40 -25.47 29.87
C ARG A 58 3.08 -24.90 31.26
N GLU A 59 3.61 -23.72 31.59
CA GLU A 59 3.26 -22.99 32.81
C GLU A 59 2.02 -22.12 32.57
N ILE A 60 1.24 -21.92 33.60
CA ILE A 60 0.11 -20.98 33.62
C ILE A 60 0.63 -19.71 34.30
N ARG A 61 0.68 -18.60 33.56
CA ARG A 61 1.22 -17.33 34.05
C ARG A 61 0.13 -16.27 34.17
N MET A 62 0.29 -15.36 35.11
CA MET A 62 -0.54 -14.18 35.24
C MET A 62 -0.17 -13.18 34.17
N GLU A 63 -0.98 -13.09 33.10
CA GLU A 63 -0.72 -12.22 31.97
C GLU A 63 -1.21 -10.79 32.23
N ILE A 64 -2.44 -10.66 32.71
CA ILE A 64 -3.05 -9.36 33.01
C ILE A 64 -3.61 -9.37 34.41
N ALA A 65 -3.38 -8.31 35.14
CA ALA A 65 -3.80 -8.21 36.54
C ALA A 65 -4.16 -6.77 36.93
N SER A 66 -5.07 -6.65 37.88
CA SER A 66 -5.44 -5.41 38.52
C SER A 66 -5.41 -5.63 40.03
N GLY A 67 -4.78 -4.70 40.77
CA GLY A 67 -4.58 -4.82 42.23
C GLY A 67 -3.35 -5.63 42.64
N TYR A 68 -2.45 -6.00 41.74
CA TYR A 68 -1.20 -6.70 42.00
C TYR A 68 0.02 -5.88 41.58
N SER A 69 1.13 -5.99 42.32
CA SER A 69 2.42 -5.41 41.92
C SER A 69 3.10 -6.23 40.80
N ALA A 70 4.10 -5.65 40.12
CA ALA A 70 4.86 -6.34 39.11
C ALA A 70 5.54 -7.61 39.62
N GLU A 71 6.16 -7.53 40.81
CA GLU A 71 6.80 -8.70 41.45
C GLU A 71 5.81 -9.81 41.79
N GLN A 72 4.60 -9.45 42.25
CA GLN A 72 3.54 -10.40 42.56
C GLN A 72 3.07 -11.14 41.31
N ARG A 73 2.97 -10.43 40.17
CA ARG A 73 2.61 -11.01 38.87
C ARG A 73 3.66 -12.01 38.39
N GLU A 74 4.95 -11.68 38.47
CA GLU A 74 6.03 -12.57 38.03
C GLU A 74 6.13 -13.86 38.85
N ARG A 75 5.81 -13.83 40.14
CA ARG A 75 5.80 -15.00 41.00
C ARG A 75 4.62 -15.94 40.76
N ALA A 76 3.55 -15.44 40.17
CA ALA A 76 2.30 -16.17 39.97
C ALA A 76 2.39 -17.15 38.78
N ARG A 77 3.16 -18.23 38.96
CA ARG A 77 3.37 -19.30 37.98
C ARG A 77 2.83 -20.62 38.56
N TYR A 78 1.95 -21.27 37.81
CA TYR A 78 1.31 -22.51 38.17
C TYR A 78 1.50 -23.57 37.10
N VAL A 79 1.44 -24.84 37.50
CA VAL A 79 1.38 -25.98 36.57
C VAL A 79 -0.05 -26.47 36.48
N TRP A 80 -0.39 -27.18 35.39
CA TRP A 80 -1.72 -27.75 35.22
C TRP A 80 -2.10 -28.70 36.37
N GLY A 81 -3.22 -28.40 37.05
CA GLY A 81 -3.68 -29.13 38.21
C GLY A 81 -3.10 -28.64 39.55
N GLU A 82 -2.15 -27.71 39.54
CA GLU A 82 -1.52 -27.18 40.72
C GLU A 82 -2.32 -26.01 41.33
N GLY A 83 -2.63 -26.05 42.59
CA GLY A 83 -3.40 -25.02 43.28
C GLY A 83 -4.80 -24.83 42.70
N ILE A 84 -5.45 -23.73 43.03
CA ILE A 84 -6.80 -23.42 42.51
C ILE A 84 -6.77 -23.06 41.03
N VAL A 85 -5.82 -22.22 40.60
CA VAL A 85 -5.70 -21.79 39.20
C VAL A 85 -5.42 -22.98 38.31
N GLY A 86 -4.48 -23.84 38.63
CA GLY A 86 -4.15 -25.01 37.86
C GLY A 86 -5.27 -26.06 37.84
N LYS A 87 -6.01 -26.23 38.95
CA LYS A 87 -7.21 -27.08 38.98
C LYS A 87 -8.31 -26.55 38.09
N THR A 88 -8.64 -25.26 38.17
CA THR A 88 -9.63 -24.61 37.29
C THR A 88 -9.25 -24.77 35.82
N MET A 89 -7.98 -24.57 35.48
CA MET A 89 -7.46 -24.74 34.12
C MET A 89 -7.63 -26.19 33.62
N LYS A 90 -7.37 -27.18 34.48
CA LYS A 90 -7.44 -28.61 34.13
C LYS A 90 -8.88 -29.12 34.01
N THR A 91 -9.74 -28.73 34.96
CA THR A 91 -11.11 -29.25 35.05
C THR A 91 -12.10 -28.48 34.20
N GLY A 92 -11.79 -27.23 33.84
CA GLY A 92 -12.72 -26.31 33.17
C GLY A 92 -13.95 -25.97 34.03
N SER A 93 -13.86 -26.14 35.36
CA SER A 93 -14.94 -25.89 36.30
C SER A 93 -14.61 -24.71 37.21
N PRO A 94 -15.59 -23.86 37.55
CA PRO A 94 -15.37 -22.75 38.46
C PRO A 94 -15.15 -23.26 39.89
N ILE A 95 -14.28 -22.57 40.63
CA ILE A 95 -14.00 -22.84 42.06
C ILE A 95 -14.24 -21.56 42.82
N ALA A 96 -15.06 -21.64 43.88
CA ALA A 96 -15.37 -20.52 44.74
C ALA A 96 -14.98 -20.88 46.18
N LEU A 97 -14.13 -20.06 46.78
CA LEU A 97 -13.64 -20.24 48.14
C LEU A 97 -14.13 -19.08 49.03
N PRO A 98 -14.97 -19.34 50.02
CA PRO A 98 -15.38 -18.28 50.97
C PRO A 98 -14.25 -17.71 51.82
N ASP A 99 -13.26 -18.55 52.14
CA ASP A 99 -12.03 -18.15 52.85
C ASP A 99 -10.86 -19.04 52.43
N VAL A 100 -9.91 -18.49 51.72
CA VAL A 100 -8.72 -19.21 51.21
C VAL A 100 -7.88 -19.85 52.31
N ARG A 101 -7.93 -19.29 53.54
CA ARG A 101 -7.14 -19.80 54.69
C ARG A 101 -7.62 -21.17 55.17
N LYS A 102 -8.85 -21.55 54.83
CA LYS A 102 -9.45 -22.84 55.19
C LYS A 102 -9.26 -23.89 54.12
N GLU A 103 -8.68 -23.52 52.95
CA GLU A 103 -8.50 -24.41 51.81
C GLU A 103 -7.02 -24.80 51.63
N PRO A 104 -6.64 -26.03 51.98
CA PRO A 104 -5.23 -26.48 51.91
C PRO A 104 -4.67 -26.48 50.47
N SER A 105 -5.53 -26.55 49.46
CA SER A 105 -5.10 -26.52 48.06
C SER A 105 -4.89 -25.12 47.49
N PHE A 106 -5.17 -24.07 48.26
CA PHE A 106 -4.85 -22.70 47.86
C PHE A 106 -3.35 -22.42 48.05
N LEU A 107 -2.68 -22.04 46.97
CA LEU A 107 -1.25 -21.72 46.98
C LEU A 107 -1.09 -20.22 46.75
N ASP A 108 -0.66 -19.48 47.79
CA ASP A 108 -0.35 -18.06 47.65
C ASP A 108 1.04 -17.83 47.03
N LYS A 109 1.16 -18.14 45.73
CA LYS A 109 2.41 -17.89 44.98
C LYS A 109 2.65 -16.40 44.74
N THR A 110 1.61 -15.60 44.74
CA THR A 110 1.73 -14.14 44.62
C THR A 110 2.36 -13.50 45.86
N ARG A 111 2.21 -14.12 47.02
CA ARG A 111 2.51 -13.52 48.33
C ARG A 111 1.80 -12.17 48.52
N ALA A 112 0.62 -12.04 47.92
CA ALA A 112 -0.19 -10.82 47.98
C ALA A 112 -1.08 -10.77 49.20
N HIS A 113 -1.26 -11.91 49.90
CA HIS A 113 -2.14 -12.04 51.03
C HIS A 113 -1.38 -11.64 52.29
N GLY A 114 -1.72 -10.45 52.78
CA GLY A 114 -1.07 -9.85 53.96
C GLY A 114 -1.35 -10.58 55.26
N LYS A 115 -1.14 -9.89 56.39
CA LYS A 115 -1.24 -10.44 57.76
C LYS A 115 -2.65 -11.02 58.04
N PRO A 116 -2.77 -12.00 58.94
CA PRO A 116 -4.05 -12.63 59.34
C PRO A 116 -5.12 -11.65 59.88
N SER A 117 -4.75 -10.40 60.16
CA SER A 117 -5.61 -9.34 60.68
C SER A 117 -6.63 -8.75 59.71
N ASP A 118 -6.51 -9.02 58.42
CA ASP A 118 -7.27 -8.31 57.35
C ASP A 118 -8.66 -8.92 57.10
N GLY A 119 -9.12 -9.87 57.92
CA GLY A 119 -10.43 -10.53 57.74
C GLY A 119 -10.39 -11.72 56.74
N PRO A 120 -11.53 -12.37 56.53
CA PRO A 120 -11.62 -13.50 55.58
C PRO A 120 -11.38 -13.04 54.13
N LEU A 121 -10.65 -13.85 53.38
CA LEU A 121 -10.37 -13.61 51.96
C LEU A 121 -11.17 -14.59 51.08
N SER A 122 -12.17 -14.09 50.39
CA SER A 122 -12.87 -14.87 49.38
C SER A 122 -12.15 -14.87 48.05
N TYR A 123 -12.14 -16.01 47.37
CA TYR A 123 -11.46 -16.22 46.07
C TYR A 123 -12.36 -16.93 45.08
N LEU A 124 -12.47 -16.37 43.92
CA LEU A 124 -13.19 -16.93 42.77
C LEU A 124 -12.21 -17.23 41.64
N SER A 125 -12.34 -18.43 41.07
CA SER A 125 -11.54 -18.86 39.93
C SER A 125 -12.49 -19.46 38.90
N VAL A 126 -12.59 -18.81 37.74
CA VAL A 126 -13.47 -19.27 36.68
C VAL A 126 -12.69 -19.53 35.39
N PRO A 127 -13.01 -20.57 34.62
CA PRO A 127 -12.32 -20.86 33.37
C PRO A 127 -12.72 -19.85 32.30
N ILE A 128 -11.76 -19.37 31.54
CA ILE A 128 -11.96 -18.67 30.28
C ILE A 128 -12.03 -19.73 29.20
N ARG A 129 -13.22 -20.02 28.65
CA ARG A 129 -13.42 -21.18 27.79
C ARG A 129 -14.26 -20.89 26.55
N ILE A 130 -14.07 -21.73 25.54
CA ILE A 130 -14.89 -21.77 24.32
C ILE A 130 -15.27 -23.24 24.05
N GLY A 131 -16.56 -23.53 24.17
CA GLY A 131 -17.01 -24.90 24.11
C GLY A 131 -16.35 -25.76 25.19
N ALA A 132 -15.59 -26.77 24.84
CA ALA A 132 -14.87 -27.66 25.74
C ALA A 132 -13.44 -27.20 26.06
N GLU A 133 -12.89 -26.27 25.29
CA GLU A 133 -11.49 -25.81 25.44
C GLU A 133 -11.37 -24.70 26.48
N THR A 134 -10.43 -24.84 27.41
CA THR A 134 -10.08 -23.81 28.42
C THR A 134 -8.84 -23.06 27.93
N LEU A 135 -9.00 -21.78 27.64
CA LEU A 135 -7.96 -20.87 27.13
C LEU A 135 -7.20 -20.14 28.22
N GLY A 136 -7.75 -20.13 29.43
CA GLY A 136 -7.17 -19.42 30.56
C GLY A 136 -8.07 -19.49 31.79
N VAL A 137 -7.70 -18.74 32.81
CA VAL A 137 -8.46 -18.65 34.06
C VAL A 137 -8.60 -17.18 34.45
N LEU A 138 -9.82 -16.76 34.77
CA LEU A 138 -10.11 -15.47 35.39
C LEU A 138 -10.26 -15.65 36.89
N THR A 139 -9.54 -14.88 37.69
CA THR A 139 -9.63 -14.91 39.15
C THR A 139 -10.06 -13.55 39.68
N ALA A 140 -10.77 -13.58 40.82
CA ALA A 140 -11.14 -12.39 41.53
C ALA A 140 -11.09 -12.64 43.03
N GLU A 141 -10.66 -11.63 43.80
CA GLU A 141 -10.45 -11.69 45.26
C GLU A 141 -11.20 -10.54 45.94
N ARG A 142 -11.73 -10.84 47.14
CA ARG A 142 -12.38 -9.84 47.98
C ARG A 142 -12.00 -10.08 49.45
N ILE A 143 -11.60 -9.00 50.15
CA ILE A 143 -11.17 -9.00 51.54
C ILE A 143 -12.34 -8.54 52.42
N GLY A 144 -12.51 -9.18 53.60
CA GLY A 144 -13.39 -8.72 54.66
C GLY A 144 -14.90 -8.97 54.48
N ARG A 145 -15.36 -9.62 53.40
CA ARG A 145 -16.77 -9.97 53.18
C ARG A 145 -16.93 -11.45 52.93
N THR A 146 -17.69 -12.13 53.76
CA THR A 146 -18.09 -13.53 53.61
C THR A 146 -19.61 -13.62 53.58
N GLY A 147 -20.14 -14.03 52.41
CA GLY A 147 -21.53 -14.42 52.28
C GLY A 147 -21.63 -15.42 51.14
N THR A 148 -22.03 -16.64 51.42
CA THR A 148 -22.09 -17.73 50.43
C THR A 148 -22.98 -17.38 49.23
N GLN A 149 -24.07 -16.69 49.50
CA GLN A 149 -25.05 -16.30 48.46
C GLN A 149 -24.52 -15.21 47.51
N ALA A 150 -23.72 -14.26 48.01
CA ALA A 150 -23.06 -13.24 47.18
C ALA A 150 -21.97 -13.88 46.29
N LEU A 151 -21.26 -14.89 46.82
CA LEU A 151 -20.21 -15.58 46.10
C LEU A 151 -20.71 -16.40 44.90
N GLU A 152 -21.92 -16.97 45.00
CA GLU A 152 -22.57 -17.71 43.91
C GLU A 152 -23.00 -16.78 42.78
N GLY A 153 -23.56 -15.59 43.07
CA GLY A 153 -23.91 -14.56 42.09
C GLY A 153 -22.69 -14.04 41.37
N ASP A 154 -21.66 -13.65 42.13
CA ASP A 154 -20.35 -13.21 41.59
C ASP A 154 -19.73 -14.28 40.69
N GLY A 155 -19.79 -15.57 41.09
CA GLY A 155 -19.27 -16.70 40.32
C GLY A 155 -19.98 -16.87 38.98
N ARG A 156 -21.30 -16.73 38.93
CA ARG A 156 -22.09 -16.74 37.66
C ARG A 156 -21.70 -15.60 36.76
N THR A 157 -21.61 -14.39 37.30
CA THR A 157 -21.21 -13.20 36.55
C THR A 157 -19.80 -13.33 35.97
N LEU A 158 -18.83 -13.78 36.78
CA LEU A 158 -17.48 -14.03 36.30
C LEU A 158 -17.41 -15.13 35.24
N ALA A 159 -18.25 -16.17 35.34
CA ALA A 159 -18.31 -17.23 34.33
C ALA A 159 -18.80 -16.70 32.97
N VAL A 160 -19.80 -15.80 32.96
CA VAL A 160 -20.26 -15.11 31.74
C VAL A 160 -19.13 -14.24 31.17
N VAL A 161 -18.45 -13.46 32.01
CA VAL A 161 -17.31 -12.63 31.60
C VAL A 161 -16.17 -13.51 31.07
N GLY A 162 -15.89 -14.66 31.68
CA GLY A 162 -14.91 -15.63 31.20
C GLY A 162 -15.23 -16.13 29.78
N CYS A 163 -16.52 -16.40 29.50
CA CYS A 163 -16.97 -16.74 28.13
C CYS A 163 -16.75 -15.57 27.14
N LEU A 164 -17.09 -14.34 27.52
CA LEU A 164 -16.90 -13.16 26.66
C LEU A 164 -15.40 -12.93 26.35
N ILE A 165 -14.54 -13.03 27.38
CA ILE A 165 -13.08 -12.96 27.20
C ILE A 165 -12.60 -14.08 26.27
N GLY A 166 -13.10 -15.30 26.42
CA GLY A 166 -12.78 -16.43 25.56
C GLY A 166 -13.10 -16.13 24.08
N GLN A 167 -14.29 -15.61 23.80
CA GLN A 167 -14.70 -15.23 22.44
C GLN A 167 -13.80 -14.12 21.87
N ALA A 168 -13.47 -13.10 22.66
CA ALA A 168 -12.57 -12.03 22.24
C ALA A 168 -11.16 -12.57 21.89
N LEU A 169 -10.60 -13.46 22.73
CA LEU A 169 -9.31 -14.13 22.50
C LEU A 169 -9.32 -14.93 21.19
N LYS A 170 -10.38 -15.71 20.93
CA LYS A 170 -10.50 -16.50 19.70
C LYS A 170 -10.59 -15.62 18.47
N LEU A 171 -11.40 -14.58 18.53
CA LEU A 171 -11.56 -13.64 17.41
C LEU A 171 -10.23 -12.97 17.08
N HIS A 172 -9.50 -12.51 18.09
CA HIS A 172 -8.20 -11.86 17.92
C HIS A 172 -7.18 -12.82 17.27
N LYS A 173 -7.08 -14.06 17.79
CA LYS A 173 -6.20 -15.09 17.21
C LYS A 173 -6.58 -15.45 15.76
N ALA A 174 -7.87 -15.40 15.42
CA ALA A 174 -8.33 -15.61 14.04
C ALA A 174 -7.93 -14.45 13.11
N ILE A 175 -8.06 -13.22 13.57
CA ILE A 175 -7.65 -12.02 12.82
C ILE A 175 -6.14 -12.03 12.57
N GLU A 176 -5.33 -12.32 13.60
CA GLU A 176 -3.87 -12.43 13.46
C GLU A 176 -3.48 -13.50 12.42
N ARG A 177 -4.08 -14.68 12.50
CA ARG A 177 -3.84 -15.75 11.51
C ARG A 177 -4.17 -15.34 10.10
N LEU A 178 -5.32 -14.67 9.90
CA LEU A 178 -5.71 -14.16 8.58
C LEU A 178 -4.75 -13.10 8.06
N GLN A 179 -4.27 -12.22 8.93
CA GLN A 179 -3.27 -11.21 8.56
C GLN A 179 -1.94 -11.85 8.16
N ASP A 180 -1.47 -12.83 8.92
CA ASP A 180 -0.23 -13.57 8.61
C ASP A 180 -0.35 -14.36 7.31
N GLU A 181 -1.49 -15.00 7.07
CA GLU A 181 -1.76 -15.77 5.84
C GLU A 181 -1.82 -14.85 4.63
N PHE A 182 -2.48 -13.69 4.74
CA PHE A 182 -2.52 -12.66 3.71
C PHE A 182 -1.12 -12.11 3.39
N GLN A 183 -0.29 -11.85 4.41
CA GLN A 183 1.09 -11.42 4.23
C GLN A 183 1.95 -12.49 3.55
N ARG A 184 1.78 -13.77 3.91
CA ARG A 184 2.48 -14.89 3.25
C ARG A 184 2.07 -15.02 1.78
N GLN A 185 0.77 -15.00 1.49
CA GLN A 185 0.27 -15.06 0.10
C GLN A 185 0.79 -13.89 -0.73
N ARG A 186 0.82 -12.68 -0.16
CA ARG A 186 1.39 -11.50 -0.81
C ARG A 186 2.88 -11.69 -1.12
N GLN A 187 3.67 -12.18 -0.16
CA GLN A 187 5.10 -12.46 -0.36
C GLN A 187 5.36 -13.58 -1.38
N GLU A 188 4.55 -14.63 -1.38
CA GLU A 188 4.64 -15.71 -2.38
C GLU A 188 4.26 -15.21 -3.78
N PHE A 189 3.24 -14.38 -3.89
CA PHE A 189 2.85 -13.74 -5.14
C PHE A 189 3.97 -12.83 -5.67
N GLU A 190 4.57 -12.00 -4.81
CA GLU A 190 5.74 -11.17 -5.15
C GLU A 190 6.95 -12.01 -5.58
N LYS A 191 7.23 -13.12 -4.88
CA LYS A 191 8.30 -14.06 -5.26
C LYS A 191 8.02 -14.76 -6.60
N THR A 192 6.77 -15.11 -6.85
CA THR A 192 6.36 -15.76 -8.10
C THR A 192 6.49 -14.81 -9.28
N ILE A 193 6.07 -13.55 -9.14
CA ILE A 193 6.28 -12.50 -10.15
C ILE A 193 7.77 -12.34 -10.44
N ARG A 194 8.62 -12.22 -9.42
CA ARG A 194 10.08 -12.09 -9.58
C ARG A 194 10.71 -13.30 -10.25
N LYS A 195 10.29 -14.54 -9.93
CA LYS A 195 10.80 -15.77 -10.54
C LYS A 195 10.33 -15.97 -11.99
N THR A 196 9.07 -15.67 -12.27
CA THR A 196 8.47 -15.92 -13.60
C THR A 196 9.01 -14.98 -14.66
N TYR A 197 9.40 -13.76 -14.29
CA TYR A 197 9.76 -12.74 -15.28
C TYR A 197 11.22 -12.27 -15.25
N ARG A 198 12.12 -12.91 -14.45
CA ARG A 198 13.54 -12.49 -14.35
C ARG A 198 13.72 -10.95 -14.33
N ILE A 199 12.85 -10.23 -13.61
CA ILE A 199 12.98 -8.79 -13.40
C ILE A 199 14.07 -8.59 -12.31
N GLU A 200 15.22 -9.26 -12.46
CA GLU A 200 16.30 -9.29 -11.47
C GLU A 200 16.91 -7.91 -11.19
N ASN A 201 16.63 -6.93 -12.07
CA ASN A 201 17.24 -5.61 -11.98
C ASN A 201 16.24 -4.45 -11.77
N ILE A 202 14.95 -4.73 -11.51
CA ILE A 202 13.97 -3.67 -11.28
C ILE A 202 13.56 -3.66 -9.81
N VAL A 203 14.00 -2.61 -9.10
CA VAL A 203 13.68 -2.38 -7.70
C VAL A 203 12.48 -1.44 -7.61
N GLY A 204 11.45 -1.83 -6.85
CA GLY A 204 10.28 -1.01 -6.57
C GLY A 204 9.32 -1.75 -5.64
N GLN A 205 9.02 -1.14 -4.49
CA GLN A 205 8.12 -1.69 -3.46
C GLN A 205 6.87 -0.82 -3.30
N SER A 206 6.89 0.40 -3.80
CA SER A 206 5.78 1.34 -3.70
C SER A 206 4.53 0.80 -4.41
N LYS A 207 3.36 1.16 -3.89
CA LYS A 207 2.08 0.77 -4.48
C LYS A 207 1.98 1.16 -5.96
N ARG A 208 2.46 2.35 -6.32
CA ARG A 208 2.46 2.84 -7.71
C ARG A 208 3.33 1.97 -8.63
N MET A 209 4.49 1.50 -8.17
CA MET A 209 5.32 0.58 -8.96
C MET A 209 4.71 -0.81 -9.05
N GLN A 210 4.02 -1.29 -8.02
CA GLN A 210 3.28 -2.55 -8.09
C GLN A 210 2.17 -2.51 -9.15
N GLU A 211 1.48 -1.39 -9.31
CA GLU A 211 0.50 -1.17 -10.38
C GLU A 211 1.17 -1.23 -11.77
N VAL A 212 2.36 -0.62 -11.91
CA VAL A 212 3.17 -0.72 -13.14
C VAL A 212 3.57 -2.17 -13.41
N PHE A 213 4.04 -2.91 -12.42
CA PHE A 213 4.43 -4.32 -12.59
C PHE A 213 3.25 -5.22 -12.96
N ALA A 214 2.08 -4.98 -12.39
CA ALA A 214 0.86 -5.68 -12.77
C ALA A 214 0.49 -5.41 -14.24
N ALA A 215 0.59 -4.15 -14.69
CA ALA A 215 0.36 -3.78 -16.09
C ALA A 215 1.40 -4.45 -17.02
N VAL A 216 2.70 -4.42 -16.65
CA VAL A 216 3.79 -5.10 -17.40
C VAL A 216 3.48 -6.59 -17.57
N THR A 217 3.09 -7.25 -16.49
CA THR A 217 2.74 -8.67 -16.49
C THR A 217 1.56 -8.97 -17.43
N SER A 218 0.52 -8.15 -17.34
CA SER A 218 -0.70 -8.30 -18.16
C SER A 218 -0.41 -8.13 -19.66
N VAL A 219 0.50 -7.22 -20.05
CA VAL A 219 0.79 -6.93 -21.45
C VAL A 219 1.93 -7.75 -22.04
N ALA A 220 2.73 -8.44 -21.21
CA ALA A 220 3.92 -9.15 -21.65
C ALA A 220 3.61 -10.20 -22.74
N SER A 221 2.53 -10.96 -22.57
CA SER A 221 2.08 -12.00 -23.53
C SER A 221 1.39 -11.45 -24.78
N SER A 222 1.00 -10.16 -24.78
CA SER A 222 0.27 -9.51 -25.87
C SER A 222 1.22 -9.09 -27.01
N ARG A 223 0.69 -9.03 -28.25
CA ARG A 223 1.37 -8.42 -29.40
C ARG A 223 1.06 -6.93 -29.58
N ALA A 224 0.22 -6.37 -28.72
CA ALA A 224 -0.20 -4.97 -28.80
C ALA A 224 0.99 -4.02 -28.61
N THR A 225 0.89 -2.84 -29.25
CA THR A 225 1.82 -1.74 -29.00
C THR A 225 1.65 -1.21 -27.60
N VAL A 226 2.77 -1.01 -26.90
CA VAL A 226 2.81 -0.44 -25.54
C VAL A 226 3.47 0.93 -25.60
N LEU A 227 2.83 1.93 -24.96
CA LEU A 227 3.38 3.28 -24.84
C LEU A 227 3.75 3.54 -23.37
N LEU A 228 5.06 3.60 -23.09
CA LEU A 228 5.59 3.94 -21.79
C LEU A 228 5.68 5.46 -21.62
N ARG A 229 4.98 6.01 -20.65
CA ARG A 229 4.98 7.45 -20.37
C ARG A 229 5.61 7.74 -19.01
N GLY A 230 6.44 8.75 -18.92
CA GLY A 230 7.06 9.15 -17.67
C GLY A 230 8.27 10.03 -17.90
N GLU A 231 8.67 10.74 -16.85
CA GLU A 231 9.81 11.65 -16.90
C GLU A 231 11.11 10.93 -17.30
N SER A 232 12.10 11.70 -17.77
CA SER A 232 13.43 11.15 -18.04
C SER A 232 14.04 10.52 -16.77
N GLY A 233 14.69 9.38 -16.94
CA GLY A 233 15.34 8.68 -15.82
C GLY A 233 14.43 7.88 -14.90
N THR A 234 13.13 7.71 -15.21
CA THR A 234 12.20 6.89 -14.41
C THR A 234 12.37 5.38 -14.58
N GLY A 235 13.15 4.92 -15.60
CA GLY A 235 13.40 3.51 -15.88
C GLY A 235 12.56 2.94 -17.02
N LYS A 236 12.09 3.75 -17.98
CA LYS A 236 11.28 3.32 -19.13
C LYS A 236 11.92 2.17 -19.92
N GLU A 237 13.24 2.24 -20.18
CA GLU A 237 13.95 1.17 -20.89
C GLU A 237 13.95 -0.16 -20.12
N MET A 238 14.14 -0.11 -18.79
CA MET A 238 14.11 -1.31 -17.96
C MET A 238 12.72 -1.99 -18.00
N ILE A 239 11.66 -1.19 -17.98
CA ILE A 239 10.28 -1.69 -18.14
C ILE A 239 10.06 -2.27 -19.53
N ALA A 240 10.58 -1.64 -20.60
CA ALA A 240 10.49 -2.19 -21.95
C ALA A 240 11.20 -3.55 -22.08
N ARG A 241 12.39 -3.68 -21.49
CA ARG A 241 13.11 -4.97 -21.41
C ARG A 241 12.34 -6.02 -20.63
N ALA A 242 11.70 -5.65 -19.52
CA ALA A 242 10.87 -6.55 -18.73
C ALA A 242 9.64 -7.05 -19.52
N ILE A 243 8.99 -6.17 -20.28
CA ILE A 243 7.87 -6.54 -21.15
C ILE A 243 8.33 -7.53 -22.23
N HIS A 244 9.51 -7.33 -22.80
CA HIS A 244 10.08 -8.22 -23.81
C HIS A 244 10.43 -9.58 -23.22
N GLN A 245 11.17 -9.61 -22.10
CA GLN A 245 11.62 -10.82 -21.42
C GLN A 245 10.46 -11.66 -20.86
N GLY A 246 9.38 -11.01 -20.44
CA GLY A 246 8.14 -11.67 -19.98
C GLY A 246 7.24 -12.15 -21.13
N GLY A 247 7.58 -11.88 -22.39
CA GLY A 247 6.76 -12.18 -23.54
C GLY A 247 7.19 -13.42 -24.34
N PRO A 248 6.39 -13.83 -25.33
CA PRO A 248 6.69 -14.99 -26.17
C PRO A 248 7.91 -14.80 -27.10
N ARG A 249 8.47 -13.58 -27.14
CA ARG A 249 9.66 -13.22 -27.93
C ARG A 249 10.91 -12.99 -27.07
N ALA A 250 10.93 -13.48 -25.83
CA ALA A 250 12.03 -13.26 -24.86
C ALA A 250 13.41 -13.66 -25.39
N GLU A 251 13.47 -14.75 -26.18
CA GLU A 251 14.72 -15.26 -26.79
C GLU A 251 15.01 -14.66 -28.18
N ARG A 252 14.19 -13.69 -28.62
CA ARG A 252 14.34 -13.02 -29.90
C ARG A 252 15.04 -11.67 -29.71
N PRO A 253 15.52 -11.02 -30.81
CA PRO A 253 16.20 -9.73 -30.71
C PRO A 253 15.34 -8.66 -30.00
N PHE A 254 15.99 -7.91 -29.11
CA PHE A 254 15.49 -6.66 -28.54
C PHE A 254 16.37 -5.51 -29.03
N VAL A 255 15.82 -4.69 -29.94
CA VAL A 255 16.55 -3.58 -30.54
C VAL A 255 16.02 -2.27 -29.96
N ALA A 256 16.88 -1.55 -29.25
CA ALA A 256 16.57 -0.24 -28.67
C ALA A 256 17.11 0.88 -29.57
N VAL A 257 16.28 1.89 -29.79
CA VAL A 257 16.62 3.09 -30.59
C VAL A 257 16.17 4.31 -29.78
N ASN A 258 17.11 5.22 -29.53
CA ASN A 258 16.82 6.54 -28.97
C ASN A 258 16.59 7.52 -30.12
N CYS A 259 15.35 7.98 -30.28
CA CYS A 259 14.96 8.84 -31.39
C CYS A 259 15.48 10.29 -31.27
N ALA A 260 15.77 10.75 -30.04
CA ALA A 260 16.30 12.09 -29.78
C ALA A 260 17.81 12.21 -30.02
N ALA A 261 18.53 11.08 -30.06
CA ALA A 261 19.98 11.08 -30.09
C ALA A 261 20.57 11.37 -31.50
N LEU A 262 19.78 11.32 -32.54
CA LEU A 262 20.25 11.36 -33.94
C LEU A 262 19.61 12.53 -34.71
N PRO A 263 20.37 13.20 -35.61
CA PRO A 263 19.79 14.11 -36.60
C PRO A 263 18.74 13.40 -37.48
N GLU A 264 17.76 14.14 -38.00
CA GLU A 264 16.60 13.63 -38.71
C GLU A 264 16.97 12.63 -39.84
N THR A 265 17.91 13.02 -40.73
CA THR A 265 18.36 12.19 -41.86
C THR A 265 19.03 10.88 -41.41
N LEU A 266 19.76 10.93 -40.32
CA LEU A 266 20.43 9.75 -39.75
C LEU A 266 19.43 8.86 -39.04
N LEU A 267 18.45 9.43 -38.32
CA LEU A 267 17.42 8.68 -37.64
C LEU A 267 16.60 7.83 -38.61
N GLU A 268 16.19 8.44 -39.73
CA GLU A 268 15.43 7.75 -40.78
C GLU A 268 16.25 6.60 -41.38
N SER A 269 17.53 6.85 -41.68
CA SER A 269 18.47 5.84 -42.17
C SER A 269 18.72 4.71 -41.17
N GLU A 270 18.86 5.03 -39.90
CA GLU A 270 19.02 3.99 -38.84
C GLU A 270 17.75 3.16 -38.70
N LEU A 271 16.56 3.77 -38.67
CA LEU A 271 15.29 3.04 -38.50
C LEU A 271 14.98 2.12 -39.69
N PHE A 272 15.03 2.65 -40.92
CA PHE A 272 14.53 1.97 -42.12
C PHE A 272 15.63 1.40 -43.01
N GLY A 273 16.89 1.80 -42.81
CA GLY A 273 17.99 1.43 -43.67
C GLY A 273 18.05 2.25 -44.97
N HIS A 274 19.12 2.11 -45.70
CA HIS A 274 19.32 2.82 -46.96
C HIS A 274 20.04 1.99 -48.03
N LYS A 275 19.79 2.29 -49.30
CA LYS A 275 20.59 1.82 -50.45
C LYS A 275 21.77 2.74 -50.67
N ARG A 276 22.80 2.22 -51.31
CA ARG A 276 23.93 3.00 -51.78
C ARG A 276 23.47 4.17 -52.66
N GLY A 277 23.90 5.38 -52.31
CA GLY A 277 23.55 6.60 -53.04
C GLY A 277 22.22 7.25 -52.63
N ALA A 278 21.55 6.77 -51.59
CA ALA A 278 20.28 7.32 -51.11
C ALA A 278 20.37 8.77 -50.60
N PHE A 279 21.53 9.17 -50.07
CA PHE A 279 21.84 10.53 -49.65
C PHE A 279 23.34 10.81 -49.74
N THR A 280 23.75 12.06 -49.58
CA THR A 280 25.16 12.46 -49.61
C THR A 280 25.90 11.81 -48.42
N GLY A 281 26.76 10.80 -48.72
CA GLY A 281 27.48 10.01 -47.72
C GLY A 281 27.03 8.55 -47.61
N ALA A 282 25.98 8.13 -48.32
CA ALA A 282 25.54 6.73 -48.41
C ALA A 282 26.46 5.92 -49.35
N VAL A 283 27.64 5.56 -48.86
CA VAL A 283 28.67 4.83 -49.65
C VAL A 283 28.32 3.36 -49.82
N GLU A 284 27.68 2.76 -48.80
CA GLU A 284 27.31 1.35 -48.74
C GLU A 284 25.81 1.19 -48.44
N GLU A 285 25.26 0.02 -48.74
CA GLU A 285 23.90 -0.34 -48.31
C GLU A 285 23.91 -0.77 -46.86
N ARG A 286 22.90 -0.31 -46.07
CA ARG A 286 22.77 -0.69 -44.67
C ARG A 286 21.35 -1.09 -44.30
N LYS A 287 21.22 -2.21 -43.55
CA LYS A 287 19.95 -2.63 -43.00
C LYS A 287 19.52 -1.70 -41.87
N GLY A 288 18.22 -1.46 -41.77
CA GLY A 288 17.63 -0.66 -40.68
C GLY A 288 17.30 -1.46 -39.44
N ARG A 289 17.08 -0.75 -38.33
CA ARG A 289 16.73 -1.32 -37.03
C ARG A 289 15.44 -2.13 -37.04
N PHE A 290 14.47 -1.79 -37.92
CA PHE A 290 13.26 -2.61 -38.10
C PHE A 290 13.58 -3.99 -38.68
N GLU A 291 14.55 -4.08 -39.59
CA GLU A 291 15.00 -5.38 -40.13
C GLU A 291 15.73 -6.20 -39.06
N GLU A 292 16.60 -5.56 -38.28
CA GLU A 292 17.34 -6.19 -37.19
C GLU A 292 16.41 -6.72 -36.08
N ALA A 293 15.30 -6.01 -35.82
CA ALA A 293 14.29 -6.38 -34.82
C ALA A 293 13.29 -7.43 -35.34
N SER A 294 13.39 -7.86 -36.63
CA SER A 294 12.41 -8.75 -37.21
C SER A 294 12.31 -10.09 -36.46
N GLY A 295 11.09 -10.52 -36.17
CA GLY A 295 10.80 -11.66 -35.28
C GLY A 295 10.89 -11.35 -33.78
N GLY A 296 11.42 -10.19 -33.41
CA GLY A 296 11.68 -9.75 -32.03
C GLY A 296 10.84 -8.54 -31.61
N THR A 297 11.48 -7.64 -30.87
CA THR A 297 10.88 -6.41 -30.33
C THR A 297 11.76 -5.21 -30.63
N ILE A 298 11.16 -4.11 -31.08
CA ILE A 298 11.82 -2.81 -31.16
C ILE A 298 11.32 -1.91 -30.05
N PHE A 299 12.25 -1.24 -29.39
CA PHE A 299 11.99 -0.22 -28.39
C PHE A 299 12.39 1.15 -28.93
N LEU A 300 11.41 2.04 -29.06
CA LEU A 300 11.58 3.39 -29.57
C LEU A 300 11.52 4.37 -28.38
N ASP A 301 12.66 4.80 -27.89
CA ASP A 301 12.72 5.78 -26.81
C ASP A 301 12.62 7.21 -27.35
N GLU A 302 11.99 8.08 -26.57
CA GLU A 302 11.70 9.49 -26.87
C GLU A 302 10.99 9.64 -28.25
N ILE A 303 9.90 8.89 -28.43
CA ILE A 303 9.12 8.85 -29.66
C ILE A 303 8.48 10.21 -30.01
N GLY A 304 8.36 11.13 -29.01
CA GLY A 304 7.88 12.49 -29.23
C GLY A 304 8.81 13.32 -30.14
N ASP A 305 10.11 12.99 -30.19
CA ASP A 305 11.11 13.80 -30.89
C ASP A 305 11.30 13.41 -32.35
N ILE A 306 10.52 12.45 -32.88
CA ILE A 306 10.62 12.06 -34.30
C ILE A 306 10.02 13.12 -35.23
N PRO A 307 10.70 13.48 -36.34
CA PRO A 307 10.20 14.41 -37.34
C PRO A 307 8.95 13.91 -38.09
N LEU A 308 8.11 14.83 -38.54
CA LEU A 308 6.86 14.50 -39.25
C LEU A 308 7.04 13.52 -40.43
N PRO A 309 8.08 13.62 -41.29
CA PRO A 309 8.30 12.64 -42.37
C PRO A 309 8.52 11.22 -41.84
N THR A 310 9.31 11.09 -40.75
CA THR A 310 9.57 9.80 -40.11
C THR A 310 8.31 9.24 -39.43
N GLN A 311 7.43 10.11 -38.89
CA GLN A 311 6.14 9.69 -38.33
C GLN A 311 5.26 9.01 -39.37
N VAL A 312 5.24 9.51 -40.62
CA VAL A 312 4.49 8.91 -41.73
C VAL A 312 4.99 7.50 -42.05
N LYS A 313 6.30 7.31 -42.12
CA LYS A 313 6.89 5.98 -42.36
C LYS A 313 6.64 5.02 -41.21
N LEU A 314 6.75 5.48 -39.98
CA LEU A 314 6.45 4.68 -38.77
C LEU A 314 4.98 4.24 -38.74
N LEU A 315 4.05 5.11 -39.13
CA LEU A 315 2.64 4.78 -39.23
C LEU A 315 2.39 3.62 -40.22
N ARG A 316 3.06 3.62 -41.40
CA ARG A 316 2.98 2.49 -42.35
C ARG A 316 3.47 1.18 -41.72
N VAL A 317 4.58 1.21 -40.95
CA VAL A 317 5.07 0.00 -40.24
C VAL A 317 4.03 -0.52 -39.27
N LEU A 318 3.38 0.39 -38.49
CA LEU A 318 2.36 0.02 -37.51
C LEU A 318 1.08 -0.54 -38.15
N GLN A 319 0.70 -0.06 -39.35
CA GLN A 319 -0.53 -0.44 -40.03
C GLN A 319 -0.35 -1.62 -40.98
N GLU A 320 0.67 -1.56 -41.84
CA GLU A 320 0.86 -2.49 -42.94
C GLU A 320 1.89 -3.58 -42.66
N ARG A 321 2.67 -3.44 -41.55
CA ARG A 321 3.79 -4.33 -41.24
C ARG A 321 4.84 -4.38 -42.35
N LYS A 322 5.03 -3.24 -43.05
CA LYS A 322 5.96 -3.07 -44.16
C LYS A 322 6.60 -1.69 -44.08
N PHE A 323 7.77 -1.56 -44.67
CA PHE A 323 8.44 -0.28 -44.85
C PHE A 323 9.29 -0.30 -46.13
N GLU A 324 9.78 0.86 -46.55
CA GLU A 324 10.68 1.04 -47.68
C GLU A 324 11.99 1.62 -47.16
N ARG A 325 13.12 1.10 -47.69
CA ARG A 325 14.43 1.68 -47.39
C ARG A 325 14.60 3.02 -48.08
N LEU A 326 15.46 3.88 -47.55
CA LEU A 326 15.78 5.13 -48.23
C LEU A 326 16.45 4.84 -49.59
N GLY A 327 15.95 5.52 -50.64
CA GLY A 327 16.43 5.33 -52.00
C GLY A 327 15.95 4.05 -52.69
N GLU A 328 14.99 3.33 -52.11
CA GLU A 328 14.40 2.13 -52.70
C GLU A 328 12.87 2.15 -52.60
N ASN A 329 12.18 1.84 -53.72
CA ASN A 329 10.70 1.73 -53.73
C ASN A 329 10.20 0.30 -53.43
N ARG A 330 11.08 -0.59 -52.98
CA ARG A 330 10.73 -1.96 -52.65
C ARG A 330 10.24 -2.04 -51.21
N SER A 331 9.02 -2.55 -51.04
CA SER A 331 8.44 -2.77 -49.72
C SER A 331 9.04 -4.00 -49.05
N VAL A 332 9.53 -3.84 -47.81
CA VAL A 332 10.12 -4.88 -46.98
C VAL A 332 9.13 -5.25 -45.86
N PRO A 333 8.62 -6.50 -45.84
CA PRO A 333 7.73 -6.92 -44.76
C PRO A 333 8.51 -7.11 -43.45
N VAL A 334 7.88 -6.77 -42.30
CA VAL A 334 8.50 -6.92 -40.97
C VAL A 334 7.49 -7.39 -39.96
N ASP A 335 7.86 -8.43 -39.16
CA ASP A 335 7.08 -8.88 -38.00
C ASP A 335 7.82 -8.46 -36.74
N VAL A 336 7.43 -7.33 -36.15
CA VAL A 336 8.07 -6.78 -34.97
C VAL A 336 7.02 -6.34 -33.95
N ARG A 337 7.29 -6.60 -32.66
CA ARG A 337 6.55 -6.00 -31.55
C ARG A 337 7.12 -4.62 -31.28
N ILE A 338 6.25 -3.62 -31.11
CA ILE A 338 6.67 -2.24 -30.89
C ILE A 338 6.36 -1.84 -29.44
N ILE A 339 7.39 -1.33 -28.75
CA ILE A 339 7.27 -0.66 -27.46
C ILE A 339 7.81 0.75 -27.68
N ALA A 340 7.01 1.76 -27.42
CA ALA A 340 7.43 3.16 -27.53
C ALA A 340 7.51 3.81 -26.14
N ALA A 341 8.39 4.78 -25.99
CA ALA A 341 8.52 5.54 -24.75
C ALA A 341 8.66 7.04 -25.02
N THR A 342 8.14 7.85 -24.11
CA THR A 342 8.28 9.31 -24.19
C THR A 342 8.11 9.97 -22.82
N ASN A 343 8.76 11.11 -22.65
CA ASN A 343 8.51 12.07 -21.57
C ASN A 343 7.62 13.23 -22.02
N ALA A 344 7.36 13.37 -23.34
CA ALA A 344 6.58 14.45 -23.92
C ALA A 344 5.07 14.24 -23.75
N ASP A 345 4.33 15.35 -23.70
CA ASP A 345 2.87 15.38 -23.76
C ASP A 345 2.41 15.29 -25.23
N LEU A 346 2.24 14.05 -25.73
CA LEU A 346 1.88 13.80 -27.12
C LEU A 346 0.52 14.43 -27.49
N GLU A 347 -0.42 14.53 -26.57
CA GLU A 347 -1.72 15.16 -26.78
C GLU A 347 -1.57 16.65 -27.10
N ARG A 348 -0.68 17.34 -26.39
CA ARG A 348 -0.35 18.74 -26.70
C ARG A 348 0.36 18.88 -28.05
N MET A 349 1.26 17.94 -28.36
CA MET A 349 1.97 17.93 -29.63
C MET A 349 1.04 17.67 -30.81
N VAL A 350 0.03 16.82 -30.66
CA VAL A 350 -1.03 16.63 -31.68
C VAL A 350 -1.81 17.92 -31.86
N THR A 351 -2.19 18.58 -30.77
CA THR A 351 -2.91 19.87 -30.86
C THR A 351 -2.07 20.98 -31.54
N ALA A 352 -0.74 20.94 -31.29
CA ALA A 352 0.21 21.88 -31.90
C ALA A 352 0.60 21.51 -33.36
N GLY A 353 0.15 20.36 -33.89
CA GLY A 353 0.49 19.88 -35.23
C GLY A 353 1.90 19.37 -35.41
N THR A 354 2.66 19.15 -34.29
CA THR A 354 4.03 18.63 -34.34
C THR A 354 4.07 17.10 -34.22
N PHE A 355 2.95 16.47 -33.85
CA PHE A 355 2.78 15.03 -33.81
C PHE A 355 1.47 14.67 -34.53
N ARG A 356 1.49 13.62 -35.36
CA ARG A 356 0.29 13.22 -36.10
C ARG A 356 -0.69 12.48 -35.21
N GLU A 357 -1.96 12.82 -35.33
CA GLU A 357 -3.06 12.24 -34.56
C GLU A 357 -3.24 10.73 -34.86
N ASP A 358 -3.11 10.33 -36.16
CA ASP A 358 -3.23 8.94 -36.60
C ASP A 358 -2.13 8.04 -35.98
N LEU A 359 -0.90 8.54 -35.92
CA LEU A 359 0.22 7.85 -35.27
C LEU A 359 0.00 7.74 -33.78
N TYR A 360 -0.46 8.83 -33.11
CA TYR A 360 -0.76 8.83 -31.71
C TYR A 360 -1.73 7.71 -31.30
N TYR A 361 -2.86 7.56 -32.01
CA TYR A 361 -3.82 6.50 -31.70
C TYR A 361 -3.28 5.09 -31.96
N ARG A 362 -2.36 4.91 -32.90
CA ARG A 362 -1.71 3.62 -33.17
C ARG A 362 -0.63 3.25 -32.18
N LEU A 363 0.02 4.23 -31.54
CA LEU A 363 0.99 4.02 -30.47
C LEU A 363 0.31 3.88 -29.11
N ASN A 364 -0.73 4.66 -28.84
CA ASN A 364 -1.41 4.72 -27.57
C ASN A 364 -2.49 3.62 -27.39
N VAL A 365 -2.11 2.36 -27.69
CA VAL A 365 -3.02 1.20 -27.52
C VAL A 365 -3.05 0.78 -26.05
N ILE A 366 -1.87 0.60 -25.43
CA ILE A 366 -1.76 0.27 -24.01
C ILE A 366 -0.77 1.24 -23.37
N PRO A 367 -1.27 2.34 -22.75
CA PRO A 367 -0.39 3.26 -22.04
C PRO A 367 -0.02 2.71 -20.66
N ILE A 368 1.27 2.82 -20.31
CA ILE A 368 1.79 2.53 -18.96
C ILE A 368 2.52 3.76 -18.47
N PHE A 369 2.06 4.30 -17.32
CA PHE A 369 2.62 5.50 -16.72
C PHE A 369 3.60 5.16 -15.61
N LEU A 370 4.87 5.54 -15.78
CA LEU A 370 5.91 5.37 -14.77
C LEU A 370 5.90 6.59 -13.84
N PRO A 371 5.70 6.38 -12.53
CA PRO A 371 5.71 7.49 -11.58
C PRO A 371 7.13 8.05 -11.41
N PRO A 372 7.27 9.38 -11.27
CA PRO A 372 8.56 9.97 -10.91
C PRO A 372 8.98 9.57 -9.49
N LEU A 373 10.29 9.57 -9.21
CA LEU A 373 10.84 9.04 -7.96
C LEU A 373 10.30 9.77 -6.71
N ARG A 374 10.03 11.08 -6.81
CA ARG A 374 9.40 11.87 -5.74
C ARG A 374 8.00 11.42 -5.33
N ASP A 375 7.29 10.71 -6.21
CA ASP A 375 5.95 10.16 -5.99
C ASP A 375 5.96 8.70 -5.50
N ARG A 376 7.16 8.11 -5.35
CA ARG A 376 7.42 6.76 -4.84
C ARG A 376 8.60 6.76 -3.86
N ARG A 377 8.53 7.62 -2.85
CA ARG A 377 9.61 7.83 -1.87
C ARG A 377 10.04 6.54 -1.16
N GLU A 378 9.10 5.61 -0.99
CA GLU A 378 9.34 4.28 -0.41
C GLU A 378 10.38 3.46 -1.19
N ASP A 379 10.59 3.77 -2.47
CA ASP A 379 11.54 3.08 -3.34
C ASP A 379 12.96 3.68 -3.27
N ILE A 380 13.13 4.88 -2.68
CA ILE A 380 14.43 5.57 -2.65
C ILE A 380 15.49 4.76 -1.89
N LEU A 381 15.16 4.30 -0.67
CA LEU A 381 16.11 3.51 0.13
C LEU A 381 16.45 2.17 -0.53
N PRO A 382 15.49 1.35 -0.97
CA PRO A 382 15.78 0.10 -1.69
C PRO A 382 16.61 0.30 -2.95
N LEU A 383 16.36 1.37 -3.71
CA LEU A 383 17.16 1.72 -4.89
C LEU A 383 18.59 2.15 -4.49
N THR A 384 18.73 2.94 -3.44
CA THR A 384 20.02 3.37 -2.91
C THR A 384 20.85 2.15 -2.47
N GLU A 385 20.26 1.22 -1.73
CA GLU A 385 20.92 -0.02 -1.30
C GLU A 385 21.35 -0.87 -2.50
N HIS A 386 20.46 -1.07 -3.47
CA HIS A 386 20.76 -1.80 -4.69
C HIS A 386 21.95 -1.20 -5.47
N PHE A 387 21.98 0.12 -5.64
CA PHE A 387 23.09 0.79 -6.31
C PHE A 387 24.38 0.75 -5.49
N LEU A 388 24.28 0.91 -4.16
CA LEU A 388 25.45 0.76 -3.27
C LEU A 388 26.07 -0.63 -3.38
N GLU A 389 25.26 -1.68 -3.32
CA GLU A 389 25.75 -3.06 -3.46
C GLU A 389 26.44 -3.28 -4.81
N ARG A 390 25.85 -2.77 -5.89
CA ARG A 390 26.41 -2.88 -7.24
C ARG A 390 27.74 -2.14 -7.34
N PHE A 391 27.79 -0.86 -7.00
CA PHE A 391 29.00 -0.06 -7.15
C PHE A 391 30.08 -0.43 -6.15
N ASN A 392 29.74 -0.84 -4.93
CA ASN A 392 30.71 -1.39 -3.98
C ASN A 392 31.40 -2.65 -4.55
N ARG A 393 30.64 -3.52 -5.19
CA ARG A 393 31.19 -4.72 -5.85
C ARG A 393 32.06 -4.37 -7.04
N GLU A 394 31.62 -3.43 -7.89
CA GLU A 394 32.35 -2.99 -9.08
C GLU A 394 33.69 -2.31 -8.72
N HIS A 395 33.72 -1.52 -7.64
CA HIS A 395 34.88 -0.75 -7.22
C HIS A 395 35.67 -1.38 -6.06
N GLY A 396 35.30 -2.56 -5.59
CA GLY A 396 35.97 -3.24 -4.47
C GLY A 396 35.93 -2.45 -3.16
N LYS A 397 34.86 -1.69 -2.92
CA LYS A 397 34.68 -0.85 -1.73
C LYS A 397 33.55 -1.38 -0.84
N GLY A 398 33.38 -0.85 0.37
CA GLY A 398 32.34 -1.15 1.33
C GLY A 398 31.71 0.13 1.88
N VAL A 399 31.33 1.05 1.00
CA VAL A 399 30.78 2.35 1.39
C VAL A 399 29.32 2.19 1.81
N THR A 400 28.92 2.88 2.89
CA THR A 400 27.55 3.00 3.36
C THR A 400 27.22 4.48 3.56
N PHE A 401 25.92 4.83 3.62
CA PHE A 401 25.47 6.18 3.97
C PHE A 401 25.18 6.29 5.46
N SER A 402 25.52 7.42 6.07
CA SER A 402 25.05 7.76 7.42
C SER A 402 23.54 8.01 7.41
N LYS A 403 22.91 7.94 8.59
CA LYS A 403 21.47 8.21 8.74
C LYS A 403 21.09 9.60 8.21
N ASP A 404 21.87 10.63 8.59
CA ASP A 404 21.62 12.01 8.13
C ASP A 404 21.73 12.16 6.61
N ALA A 405 22.63 11.40 5.97
CA ALA A 405 22.73 11.37 4.52
C ALA A 405 21.50 10.70 3.89
N LEU A 406 21.00 9.59 4.44
CA LEU A 406 19.80 8.91 3.96
C LEU A 406 18.55 9.79 4.12
N ASP A 407 18.42 10.53 5.22
CA ASP A 407 17.30 11.44 5.44
C ASP A 407 17.26 12.55 4.36
N LEU A 408 18.42 13.11 4.00
CA LEU A 408 18.54 14.07 2.89
C LEU A 408 18.13 13.46 1.53
N LEU A 409 18.50 12.19 1.28
CA LEU A 409 18.09 11.51 0.04
C LEU A 409 16.58 11.31 -0.03
N LEU A 410 15.91 11.05 1.10
CA LEU A 410 14.45 10.90 1.17
C LEU A 410 13.69 12.21 0.92
N GLU A 411 14.28 13.34 1.31
CA GLU A 411 13.65 14.66 1.17
C GLU A 411 13.86 15.30 -0.20
N TYR A 412 14.90 14.89 -0.93
CA TYR A 412 15.25 15.49 -2.21
C TYR A 412 14.22 15.18 -3.31
N ARG A 413 14.02 16.12 -4.24
CA ARG A 413 12.97 16.02 -5.28
C ARG A 413 13.25 15.07 -6.42
N TRP A 414 14.50 14.71 -6.66
CA TRP A 414 14.93 13.78 -7.72
C TRP A 414 14.37 14.17 -9.10
N THR A 415 14.71 15.36 -9.58
CA THR A 415 14.23 15.83 -10.90
C THR A 415 14.74 14.97 -12.05
N GLY A 416 15.93 14.37 -11.93
CA GLY A 416 16.47 13.36 -12.84
C GLY A 416 16.11 11.91 -12.47
N ASN A 417 15.19 11.72 -11.50
CA ASN A 417 14.64 10.43 -11.09
C ASN A 417 15.71 9.39 -10.70
N VAL A 418 15.53 8.14 -11.11
CA VAL A 418 16.42 7.02 -10.77
C VAL A 418 17.82 7.21 -11.35
N ARG A 419 17.94 7.79 -12.55
CA ARG A 419 19.24 8.06 -13.18
C ARG A 419 20.07 9.05 -12.35
N GLU A 420 19.45 10.06 -11.77
CA GLU A 420 20.12 11.03 -10.88
C GLU A 420 20.57 10.36 -9.58
N LEU A 421 19.72 9.51 -8.98
CA LEU A 421 20.06 8.74 -7.79
C LEU A 421 21.22 7.76 -8.06
N GLU A 422 21.16 7.02 -9.16
CA GLU A 422 22.21 6.10 -9.59
C GLU A 422 23.56 6.80 -9.72
N ASN A 423 23.61 7.92 -10.48
CA ASN A 423 24.83 8.73 -10.66
C ASN A 423 25.35 9.30 -9.33
N LEU A 424 24.44 9.69 -8.42
CA LEU A 424 24.83 10.15 -7.10
C LEU A 424 25.52 9.05 -6.29
N VAL A 425 24.93 7.87 -6.23
CA VAL A 425 25.46 6.74 -5.47
C VAL A 425 26.80 6.31 -6.04
N GLU A 426 26.91 6.17 -7.37
CA GLU A 426 28.16 5.86 -8.07
C GLU A 426 29.27 6.85 -7.71
N ARG A 427 28.99 8.15 -7.88
CA ARG A 427 29.92 9.22 -7.53
C ARG A 427 30.35 9.14 -6.08
N THR A 428 29.40 8.90 -5.16
CA THR A 428 29.69 8.82 -3.72
C THR A 428 30.62 7.64 -3.43
N VAL A 429 30.34 6.46 -4.00
CA VAL A 429 31.19 5.27 -3.83
C VAL A 429 32.60 5.53 -4.40
N VAL A 430 32.68 6.06 -5.63
CA VAL A 430 33.99 6.32 -6.29
C VAL A 430 34.82 7.31 -5.47
N MET A 431 34.23 8.40 -4.99
CA MET A 431 34.91 9.50 -4.31
C MET A 431 35.05 9.30 -2.80
N ALA A 432 34.43 8.28 -2.22
CA ALA A 432 34.47 8.03 -0.78
C ALA A 432 35.92 7.79 -0.28
N LYS A 433 36.30 8.58 0.74
CA LYS A 433 37.57 8.48 1.48
C LYS A 433 37.45 7.68 2.78
N ALA A 434 36.22 7.48 3.25
CA ALA A 434 35.90 6.73 4.45
C ALA A 434 34.81 5.70 4.13
N PRO A 435 34.64 4.63 4.94
CA PRO A 435 33.62 3.61 4.71
C PRO A 435 32.19 4.11 4.93
N VAL A 436 32.00 5.25 5.61
CA VAL A 436 30.67 5.85 5.84
C VAL A 436 30.63 7.24 5.21
N ALA A 437 29.80 7.41 4.17
CA ALA A 437 29.54 8.69 3.53
C ALA A 437 28.59 9.53 4.40
N GLN A 438 29.02 10.70 4.78
CA GLN A 438 28.29 11.64 5.62
C GLN A 438 27.44 12.61 4.77
N ALA A 439 26.50 13.31 5.40
CA ALA A 439 25.70 14.35 4.74
C ALA A 439 26.54 15.41 4.02
N GLN A 440 27.73 15.74 4.56
CA GLN A 440 28.66 16.71 3.95
C GLN A 440 29.31 16.20 2.65
N ASP A 441 29.35 14.89 2.42
CA ASP A 441 29.94 14.29 1.21
C ASP A 441 28.94 14.32 0.04
N LEU A 442 27.65 14.58 0.33
CA LEU A 442 26.63 14.75 -0.70
C LEU A 442 26.77 16.10 -1.42
N PRO A 443 26.38 16.18 -2.71
CA PRO A 443 26.38 17.43 -3.47
C PRO A 443 25.59 18.54 -2.77
N ARG A 444 26.05 19.79 -2.91
CA ARG A 444 25.42 20.97 -2.31
C ARG A 444 23.92 21.08 -2.66
N ALA A 445 23.54 20.69 -3.88
CA ALA A 445 22.15 20.72 -4.33
C ALA A 445 21.22 19.87 -3.44
N ILE A 446 21.68 18.73 -2.92
CA ILE A 446 20.91 17.86 -2.02
C ILE A 446 20.87 18.43 -0.60
N ARG A 447 22.00 19.01 -0.13
CA ARG A 447 22.12 19.55 1.22
C ARG A 447 21.33 20.84 1.45
N VAL A 448 21.04 21.60 0.40
CA VAL A 448 20.48 22.97 0.47
C VAL A 448 19.08 23.04 -0.13
N SER A 449 18.48 21.94 -0.56
CA SER A 449 17.14 21.96 -1.15
C SER A 449 16.10 22.43 -0.14
N PRO A 450 15.47 23.62 -0.35
CA PRO A 450 14.29 23.97 0.42
C PRO A 450 13.13 23.10 -0.09
N SER A 451 12.42 22.46 0.81
CA SER A 451 11.13 21.82 0.51
C SER A 451 10.12 22.91 0.12
N PRO A 452 9.66 22.99 -1.12
CA PRO A 452 8.46 23.77 -1.40
C PRO A 452 7.22 22.88 -1.24
N PRO A 453 6.04 23.49 -0.99
CA PRO A 453 4.82 22.77 -0.68
C PRO A 453 4.39 21.87 -1.84
N ALA A 454 3.87 20.71 -1.49
CA ALA A 454 3.25 19.78 -2.41
C ALA A 454 2.08 20.45 -3.15
N THR A 455 2.30 20.82 -4.41
CA THR A 455 1.22 21.15 -5.33
C THR A 455 1.33 20.19 -6.51
N GLY A 456 0.40 19.25 -6.51
CA GLY A 456 0.24 18.27 -7.58
C GLY A 456 -0.21 18.91 -8.88
N ALA A 457 0.41 18.46 -9.93
CA ALA A 457 -0.14 18.57 -11.28
C ALA A 457 0.20 17.28 -12.01
N TYR A 458 -0.55 16.25 -11.77
CA TYR A 458 -0.80 15.05 -12.60
C TYR A 458 -1.59 14.06 -11.73
N GLY A 459 -2.84 14.45 -11.41
CA GLY A 459 -3.81 13.57 -10.80
C GLY A 459 -4.94 13.31 -11.80
N GLN A 460 -4.91 12.17 -12.47
CA GLN A 460 -6.13 11.57 -12.98
C GLN A 460 -6.17 10.11 -12.55
N PRO A 461 -7.34 9.63 -12.09
CA PRO A 461 -7.47 8.29 -11.53
C PRO A 461 -7.40 7.22 -12.62
N LEU A 462 -6.70 6.14 -12.31
CA LEU A 462 -6.74 4.87 -13.03
C LEU A 462 -8.20 4.40 -13.13
N VAL A 463 -8.66 4.24 -14.36
CA VAL A 463 -9.94 3.61 -14.67
C VAL A 463 -9.84 2.13 -14.27
N SER A 464 -10.62 1.76 -13.24
CA SER A 464 -10.87 0.38 -12.86
C SER A 464 -11.50 -0.37 -14.04
N LEU A 465 -10.85 -1.43 -14.50
CA LEU A 465 -11.43 -2.39 -15.44
C LEU A 465 -12.45 -3.26 -14.69
N ALA A 466 -13.71 -2.82 -14.69
CA ALA A 466 -14.84 -3.69 -14.43
C ALA A 466 -15.42 -4.13 -15.80
N PRO A 467 -15.88 -5.38 -15.95
CA PRO A 467 -16.42 -5.86 -17.23
C PRO A 467 -17.73 -5.15 -17.54
N GLY A 468 -17.76 -4.49 -18.70
CA GLY A 468 -18.92 -3.77 -19.20
C GLY A 468 -19.96 -4.69 -19.83
N PRO A 469 -21.22 -4.30 -19.79
CA PRO A 469 -22.26 -4.92 -20.58
C PRO A 469 -22.25 -4.44 -22.03
N SER A 470 -22.64 -5.35 -22.91
CA SER A 470 -22.84 -5.31 -24.35
C SER A 470 -23.43 -4.02 -24.93
N ALA A 471 -22.96 -3.69 -26.13
CA ALA A 471 -23.38 -2.59 -27.00
C ALA A 471 -24.89 -2.61 -27.36
N PRO A 472 -25.48 -1.45 -27.60
CA PRO A 472 -26.64 -1.29 -28.42
C PRO A 472 -26.33 -0.61 -29.78
N PRO A 473 -27.23 -0.67 -30.75
CA PRO A 473 -26.95 -0.60 -32.20
C PRO A 473 -26.85 0.82 -32.76
N GLU A 474 -26.27 0.86 -33.95
CA GLU A 474 -26.17 2.01 -34.86
C GLU A 474 -27.51 2.68 -35.17
N GLY A 475 -27.50 3.98 -35.25
CA GLY A 475 -28.57 4.71 -35.93
C GLY A 475 -28.63 6.20 -35.66
N SER A 476 -28.38 6.92 -36.73
CA SER A 476 -28.83 8.27 -37.08
C SER A 476 -27.97 9.49 -36.72
N ALA A 477 -27.43 10.04 -37.75
CA ALA A 477 -26.96 11.40 -37.91
C ALA A 477 -28.05 12.44 -37.59
N HIS A 478 -27.68 13.52 -36.89
CA HIS A 478 -28.22 14.84 -37.19
C HIS A 478 -27.20 15.95 -36.91
N ALA A 479 -26.94 16.70 -37.92
CA ALA A 479 -26.19 17.95 -37.92
C ALA A 479 -27.01 19.06 -37.28
N GLY A 480 -26.37 19.98 -36.58
CA GLY A 480 -27.02 21.21 -36.08
C GLY A 480 -26.11 22.06 -35.21
N ALA A 481 -25.39 22.95 -35.83
CA ALA A 481 -25.01 24.33 -35.49
C ALA A 481 -24.78 24.73 -34.01
N GLY A 482 -23.61 25.38 -33.75
CA GLY A 482 -23.42 26.30 -32.63
C GLY A 482 -22.43 25.82 -31.56
N GLY A 483 -21.15 25.63 -31.97
CA GLY A 483 -20.08 25.24 -31.04
C GLY A 483 -19.67 26.41 -30.12
N LYS A 484 -20.08 26.37 -28.85
CA LYS A 484 -19.41 27.14 -27.79
C LYS A 484 -18.01 26.56 -27.55
N PRO A 485 -17.00 27.39 -27.20
CA PRO A 485 -15.66 26.88 -26.90
C PRO A 485 -15.72 25.84 -25.78
N ARG A 486 -15.01 24.72 -25.92
CA ARG A 486 -14.95 23.59 -24.97
C ARG A 486 -14.74 24.03 -23.50
N ALA A 487 -14.03 25.14 -23.31
CA ALA A 487 -13.80 25.73 -21.98
C ALA A 487 -15.09 26.33 -21.35
N GLU A 488 -16.03 26.82 -22.15
CA GLU A 488 -17.34 27.29 -21.68
C GLU A 488 -18.27 26.15 -21.36
N TYR A 489 -18.27 25.11 -22.18
CA TYR A 489 -19.04 23.88 -21.92
C TYR A 489 -18.63 23.20 -20.61
N LEU A 490 -17.33 23.07 -20.35
CA LEU A 490 -16.82 22.52 -19.09
C LEU A 490 -17.19 23.37 -17.86
N LYS A 491 -17.21 24.70 -17.99
CA LYS A 491 -17.68 25.60 -16.94
C LYS A 491 -19.19 25.49 -16.67
N GLU A 492 -19.99 25.28 -17.70
CA GLU A 492 -21.43 25.04 -17.56
C GLU A 492 -21.71 23.70 -16.89
N LEU A 493 -20.98 22.63 -17.26
CA LEU A 493 -21.09 21.31 -16.65
C LEU A 493 -20.74 21.35 -15.15
N GLU A 494 -19.59 21.96 -14.80
CA GLU A 494 -19.14 22.14 -13.42
C GLU A 494 -20.17 22.93 -12.59
N ARG A 495 -20.77 23.95 -13.19
CA ARG A 495 -21.83 24.76 -12.53
C ARG A 495 -23.09 23.94 -12.27
N GLU A 496 -23.49 23.07 -13.21
CA GLU A 496 -24.69 22.27 -13.12
C GLU A 496 -24.55 21.13 -12.10
N GLU A 497 -23.39 20.46 -12.06
CA GLU A 497 -23.07 19.46 -11.03
C GLU A 497 -23.05 20.05 -9.63
N LEU A 498 -22.41 21.21 -9.47
CA LEU A 498 -22.38 21.91 -8.19
C LEU A 498 -23.79 22.33 -7.74
N ARG A 499 -24.65 22.80 -8.66
CA ARG A 499 -26.02 23.19 -8.37
C ARG A 499 -26.86 21.99 -7.91
N ARG A 500 -26.80 20.86 -8.62
CA ARG A 500 -27.50 19.63 -8.25
C ARG A 500 -27.09 19.11 -6.88
N ALA A 501 -25.78 19.12 -6.59
CA ALA A 501 -25.29 18.69 -5.29
C ALA A 501 -25.72 19.64 -4.15
N LEU A 502 -25.80 20.94 -4.38
CA LEU A 502 -26.30 21.92 -3.42
C LEU A 502 -27.81 21.75 -3.19
N GLU A 503 -28.61 21.53 -4.24
CA GLU A 503 -30.05 21.26 -4.15
C GLU A 503 -30.31 19.96 -3.36
N THR A 504 -29.62 18.88 -3.67
CA THR A 504 -29.72 17.59 -2.96
C THR A 504 -29.31 17.69 -1.50
N ALA A 505 -28.33 18.54 -1.20
CA ALA A 505 -27.82 18.79 0.16
C ALA A 505 -28.62 19.85 0.94
N GLY A 506 -29.70 20.40 0.38
CA GLY A 506 -30.47 21.48 0.99
C GLY A 506 -29.66 22.75 1.17
N TRP A 507 -28.74 23.07 0.25
CA TRP A 507 -27.82 24.23 0.26
C TRP A 507 -26.87 24.28 1.47
N VAL A 508 -26.67 23.14 2.15
CA VAL A 508 -25.68 23.01 3.24
C VAL A 508 -24.33 22.65 2.66
N ILE A 509 -23.38 23.60 2.69
CA ILE A 509 -22.04 23.48 2.08
C ILE A 509 -21.29 22.22 2.53
N THR A 510 -21.38 21.86 3.82
CA THR A 510 -20.71 20.67 4.37
C THR A 510 -21.31 19.36 3.85
N ARG A 511 -22.62 19.31 3.58
CA ARG A 511 -23.30 18.15 3.00
C ARG A 511 -23.03 18.05 1.50
N ALA A 512 -23.11 19.16 0.78
CA ALA A 512 -22.77 19.23 -0.64
C ALA A 512 -21.31 18.81 -0.90
N GLY A 513 -20.39 19.21 -0.02
CA GLY A 513 -18.99 18.77 -0.06
C GLY A 513 -18.83 17.25 0.05
N LYS A 514 -19.61 16.59 0.91
CA LYS A 514 -19.61 15.12 1.02
C LYS A 514 -20.13 14.42 -0.23
N VAL A 515 -21.14 14.98 -0.88
CA VAL A 515 -21.73 14.44 -2.13
C VAL A 515 -20.74 14.55 -3.30
N LEU A 516 -19.99 15.67 -3.37
CA LEU A 516 -19.04 15.96 -4.46
C LEU A 516 -17.60 15.47 -4.19
N GLY A 517 -17.33 14.93 -2.99
CA GLY A 517 -15.97 14.61 -2.58
C GLY A 517 -15.07 15.85 -2.37
N TRP A 518 -15.66 17.04 -2.14
CA TRP A 518 -14.95 18.31 -1.98
C TRP A 518 -14.96 18.80 -0.54
N THR A 519 -13.93 19.57 -0.19
CA THR A 519 -13.91 20.25 1.11
C THR A 519 -14.93 21.40 1.13
N PRO A 520 -15.49 21.78 2.30
CA PRO A 520 -16.41 22.90 2.42
C PRO A 520 -15.85 24.22 1.86
N ARG A 521 -14.53 24.44 1.97
CA ARG A 521 -13.83 25.60 1.39
C ARG A 521 -13.85 25.59 -0.15
N GLN A 522 -13.66 24.43 -0.77
CA GLN A 522 -13.73 24.27 -2.23
C GLN A 522 -15.15 24.50 -2.75
N VAL A 523 -16.17 23.97 -2.06
CA VAL A 523 -17.57 24.23 -2.41
C VAL A 523 -17.89 25.72 -2.33
N ALA A 524 -17.52 26.39 -1.25
CA ALA A 524 -17.75 27.84 -1.06
C ALA A 524 -17.04 28.67 -2.13
N TYR A 525 -15.80 28.34 -2.48
CA TYR A 525 -15.05 29.02 -3.53
C TYR A 525 -15.72 28.86 -4.90
N LYS A 526 -16.15 27.63 -5.26
CA LYS A 526 -16.80 27.33 -6.54
C LYS A 526 -18.21 27.95 -6.62
N MET A 527 -18.94 27.99 -5.52
CA MET A 527 -20.19 28.74 -5.44
C MET A 527 -19.99 30.22 -5.79
N LYS A 528 -18.97 30.86 -5.21
CA LYS A 528 -18.61 32.26 -5.52
C LYS A 528 -18.17 32.44 -6.98
N LYS A 529 -17.35 31.51 -7.49
CA LYS A 529 -16.86 31.51 -8.88
C LYS A 529 -17.99 31.38 -9.91
N HIS A 530 -18.98 30.52 -9.64
CA HIS A 530 -20.12 30.27 -10.53
C HIS A 530 -21.36 31.10 -10.19
N ARG A 531 -21.26 32.06 -9.25
CA ARG A 531 -22.34 32.95 -8.80
C ARG A 531 -23.61 32.21 -8.36
N LEU A 532 -23.43 31.08 -7.64
CA LEU A 532 -24.53 30.32 -7.07
C LEU A 532 -24.80 30.81 -5.65
N SER A 533 -26.03 31.21 -5.37
CA SER A 533 -26.51 31.62 -4.04
C SER A 533 -27.69 30.78 -3.63
N SER A 534 -27.82 30.54 -2.32
CA SER A 534 -28.98 29.82 -1.76
C SER A 534 -30.27 30.59 -2.05
N PRO A 535 -31.33 29.90 -2.54
CA PRO A 535 -32.63 30.54 -2.76
C PRO A 535 -33.31 31.04 -1.48
N TRP A 536 -32.76 30.69 -0.32
CA TRP A 536 -33.29 31.06 1.00
C TRP A 536 -32.59 32.26 1.66
N LYS A 537 -31.68 32.92 0.96
CA LYS A 537 -31.11 34.22 1.36
C LYS A 537 -31.73 35.32 0.50
N GLY A 538 -32.94 35.74 0.90
CA GLY A 538 -33.53 37.01 0.59
C GLY A 538 -33.29 37.98 1.75
#